data_d199be5c8ae3ce81e115b46526b5d4c4
#
_entry.id   d199be5c8ae3ce81e115b46526b5d4c4
#
_cell.length_a   1.000
_cell.length_b   1.000
_cell.length_c   1.000
_cell.angle_alpha   90.00
_cell.angle_beta   90.00
_cell.angle_gamma   90.00
#
_symmetry.space_group_name_H-M   'P 1'
#
loop_
_entity.id
_entity.type
_entity.pdbx_description
1 polymer ?
#
loop_
_entity_poly.entity_id
_entity_poly.type
_entity_poly.pdbx_seq_one_letter_code
_entity_poly.pdbx_strand_id
1 'polypeptide(L)' 'PYQPIILTQKGKTLSEKIVAKHRLIESFLVEIMEFKPSQVHIIAEEIEHINSPAFFRKVKDMLKDKNIDPHGSSIPDIDF' A
#
# COMPACT_ATOMS: atom_id res chain seq x y z
N PRO A 1 -9.69 -20.04 12.77
CA PRO A 1 -10.26 -19.28 11.68
C PRO A 1 -10.53 -17.83 12.06
N TYR A 2 -10.61 -17.05 11.04
CA TYR A 2 -10.81 -15.66 11.18
C TYR A 2 -12.22 -15.34 11.68
N GLN A 3 -12.32 -14.57 12.73
CA GLN A 3 -13.58 -14.11 13.26
C GLN A 3 -13.97 -12.79 12.61
N PRO A 4 -15.21 -12.65 12.12
CA PRO A 4 -15.66 -11.34 11.70
C PRO A 4 -15.73 -10.45 12.92
N ILE A 5 -14.96 -9.38 12.90
CA ILE A 5 -14.85 -8.47 14.01
C ILE A 5 -15.42 -7.12 13.61
N ILE A 6 -16.22 -6.54 14.46
CA ILE A 6 -16.63 -5.16 14.27
C ILE A 6 -15.42 -4.31 14.58
N LEU A 7 -14.82 -3.72 13.58
CA LEU A 7 -13.65 -2.90 13.76
C LEU A 7 -14.02 -1.59 14.44
N THR A 8 -13.21 -1.20 15.41
CA THR A 8 -13.31 0.14 15.97
C THR A 8 -12.84 1.12 14.91
N GLN A 9 -13.17 2.38 15.06
CA GLN A 9 -12.73 3.42 14.15
C GLN A 9 -11.20 3.42 13.99
N LYS A 10 -10.50 3.27 15.11
CA LYS A 10 -9.04 3.24 15.10
C LYS A 10 -8.50 2.01 14.35
N GLY A 11 -9.08 0.85 14.58
CA GLY A 11 -8.65 -0.38 13.91
C GLY A 11 -8.91 -0.32 12.41
N LYS A 12 -10.02 0.25 11.99
CA LYS A 12 -10.35 0.43 10.60
C LYS A 12 -9.35 1.35 9.90
N THR A 13 -8.99 2.47 10.53
CA THR A 13 -8.03 3.42 9.98
C THR A 13 -6.66 2.77 9.83
N LEU A 14 -6.23 1.97 10.80
CA LEU A 14 -4.96 1.27 10.74
C LEU A 14 -4.92 0.27 9.58
N SER A 15 -6.01 -0.48 9.40
CA SER A 15 -6.11 -1.42 8.29
C SER A 15 -6.05 -0.72 6.93
N GLU A 16 -6.69 0.43 6.80
CA GLU A 16 -6.65 1.21 5.58
C GLU A 16 -5.24 1.70 5.27
N LYS A 17 -4.48 2.09 6.29
CA LYS A 17 -3.08 2.49 6.10
C LYS A 17 -2.23 1.34 5.59
N ILE A 18 -2.40 0.14 6.14
CA ILE A 18 -1.64 -1.03 5.72
C ILE A 18 -1.98 -1.38 4.27
N VAL A 19 -3.25 -1.37 3.91
CA VAL A 19 -3.68 -1.63 2.55
C VAL A 19 -3.12 -0.59 1.59
N ALA A 20 -3.16 0.68 1.98
CA ALA A 20 -2.61 1.76 1.16
C ALA A 20 -1.11 1.60 0.94
N LYS A 21 -0.36 1.28 1.99
CA LYS A 21 1.07 1.03 1.90
C LYS A 21 1.38 -0.11 0.95
N HIS A 22 0.68 -1.22 1.10
CA HIS A 22 0.87 -2.40 0.27
C HIS A 22 0.63 -2.09 -1.21
N ARG A 23 -0.52 -1.51 -1.52
CA ARG A 23 -0.89 -1.21 -2.91
C ARG A 23 -0.02 -0.12 -3.52
N LEU A 24 0.37 0.86 -2.72
CA LEU A 24 1.25 1.93 -3.16
C LEU A 24 2.63 1.39 -3.52
N ILE A 25 3.18 0.50 -2.69
CA ILE A 25 4.48 -0.10 -2.96
C ILE A 25 4.42 -1.01 -4.18
N GLU A 26 3.36 -1.78 -4.36
CA GLU A 26 3.21 -2.59 -5.58
C GLU A 26 3.29 -1.72 -6.82
N SER A 27 2.59 -0.59 -6.82
CA SER A 27 2.64 0.35 -7.95
C SER A 27 4.03 0.93 -8.15
N PHE A 28 4.70 1.29 -7.07
CA PHE A 28 6.06 1.80 -7.12
C PHE A 28 7.02 0.78 -7.75
N LEU A 29 6.93 -0.47 -7.30
CA LEU A 29 7.82 -1.52 -7.79
C LEU A 29 7.61 -1.80 -9.28
N VAL A 30 6.38 -1.77 -9.75
CA VAL A 30 6.09 -2.00 -11.16
C VAL A 30 6.49 -0.80 -12.02
N GLU A 31 6.10 0.41 -11.62
CA GLU A 31 6.27 1.58 -12.48
C GLU A 31 7.65 2.20 -12.41
N ILE A 32 8.27 2.20 -11.24
CA ILE A 32 9.58 2.84 -11.05
C ILE A 32 10.71 1.83 -11.19
N MET A 33 10.57 0.68 -10.56
CA MET A 33 11.61 -0.35 -10.57
C MET A 33 11.42 -1.40 -11.66
N GLU A 34 10.33 -1.35 -12.38
CA GLU A 34 10.04 -2.20 -13.53
C GLU A 34 9.97 -3.71 -13.21
N PHE A 35 9.56 -4.05 -12.00
CA PHE A 35 9.24 -5.43 -11.67
C PHE A 35 7.94 -5.85 -12.34
N LYS A 36 7.79 -7.14 -12.58
CA LYS A 36 6.53 -7.67 -13.09
C LYS A 36 5.47 -7.69 -11.99
N PRO A 37 4.19 -7.46 -12.33
CA PRO A 37 3.12 -7.51 -11.32
C PRO A 37 3.08 -8.80 -10.51
N SER A 38 3.49 -9.92 -11.10
CA SER A 38 3.51 -11.20 -10.39
C SER A 38 4.62 -11.30 -9.35
N GLN A 39 5.58 -10.40 -9.35
CA GLN A 39 6.74 -10.44 -8.45
C GLN A 39 6.60 -9.49 -7.26
N VAL A 40 5.69 -8.54 -7.33
CA VAL A 40 5.70 -7.43 -6.38
C VAL A 40 4.98 -7.72 -5.07
N HIS A 41 4.08 -8.69 -5.04
CA HIS A 41 3.26 -8.95 -3.85
C HIS A 41 4.11 -9.28 -2.62
N ILE A 42 5.07 -10.19 -2.77
CA ILE A 42 5.93 -10.61 -1.67
C ILE A 42 6.81 -9.45 -1.18
N ILE A 43 7.36 -8.69 -2.13
CA ILE A 43 8.19 -7.54 -1.79
C ILE A 43 7.38 -6.49 -1.06
N ALA A 44 6.17 -6.22 -1.54
CA ALA A 44 5.30 -5.24 -0.89
C ALA A 44 4.92 -5.66 0.53
N GLU A 45 4.68 -6.95 0.75
CA GLU A 45 4.40 -7.46 2.10
C GLU A 45 5.52 -7.15 3.09
N GLU A 46 6.75 -7.22 2.65
CA GLU A 46 7.88 -6.91 3.51
C GLU A 46 8.00 -5.41 3.76
N ILE A 47 7.84 -4.62 2.72
CA ILE A 47 8.02 -3.17 2.79
C ILE A 47 6.89 -2.48 3.56
N GLU A 48 5.68 -3.01 3.49
CA GLU A 48 4.53 -2.37 4.17
C GLU A 48 4.70 -2.24 5.67
N HIS A 49 5.61 -3.01 6.26
CA HIS A 49 5.90 -2.95 7.68
C HIS A 49 6.94 -1.89 8.06
N ILE A 50 7.48 -1.19 7.08
CA ILE A 50 8.39 -0.10 7.38
C ILE A 50 7.63 1.01 8.10
N ASN A 51 8.13 1.39 9.26
CA ASN A 51 7.50 2.41 10.08
C ASN A 51 8.10 3.79 9.79
N SER A 52 7.87 4.29 8.58
CA SER A 52 8.36 5.60 8.17
C SER A 52 7.34 6.30 7.29
N PRO A 53 6.50 7.18 7.87
CA PRO A 53 5.56 7.95 7.06
C PRO A 53 6.23 8.78 5.96
N ALA A 54 7.41 9.29 6.22
CA ALA A 54 8.15 10.06 5.23
C ALA A 54 8.51 9.23 4.00
N PHE A 55 8.86 7.96 4.20
CA PHE A 55 9.15 7.04 3.10
C PHE A 55 7.92 6.87 2.20
N PHE A 56 6.76 6.60 2.79
CA PHE A 56 5.54 6.37 2.01
C PHE A 56 5.03 7.65 1.34
N ARG A 57 5.21 8.80 1.97
CA ARG A 57 4.89 10.07 1.33
C ARG A 57 5.74 10.30 0.09
N LYS A 58 7.02 9.99 0.17
CA LYS A 58 7.92 10.13 -0.97
C LYS A 58 7.54 9.16 -2.10
N VAL A 59 7.19 7.93 -1.76
CA VAL A 59 6.72 6.96 -2.75
C VAL A 59 5.46 7.47 -3.45
N LYS A 60 4.53 8.00 -2.68
CA LYS A 60 3.29 8.55 -3.21
C LYS A 60 3.56 9.70 -4.19
N ASP A 61 4.48 10.59 -3.81
CA ASP A 61 4.88 11.71 -4.67
C ASP A 61 5.50 11.22 -5.98
N MET A 62 6.32 10.20 -5.92
CA MET A 62 6.96 9.64 -7.12
C MET A 62 5.96 8.99 -8.06
N LEU A 63 4.84 8.52 -7.55
CA LEU A 63 3.77 7.93 -8.35
C LEU A 63 2.78 8.96 -8.89
N LYS A 64 2.93 10.22 -8.55
CA LYS A 64 2.11 11.33 -9.04
C LYS A 64 0.60 11.07 -8.81
N ASP A 65 0.26 10.79 -7.56
CA ASP A 65 -1.13 10.60 -7.12
C ASP A 65 -1.85 9.43 -7.80
N LYS A 66 -1.12 8.38 -8.13
CA LYS A 66 -1.74 7.19 -8.65
C LYS A 66 -2.67 6.57 -7.61
N ASN A 67 -3.88 6.19 -8.01
CA ASN A 67 -4.89 5.67 -7.09
C ASN A 67 -5.33 4.24 -7.40
N ILE A 68 -4.67 3.57 -8.32
CA ILE A 68 -4.97 2.18 -8.69
C ILE A 68 -3.66 1.41 -8.72
N ASP A 69 -3.63 0.24 -8.08
CA ASP A 69 -2.44 -0.61 -8.07
C ASP A 69 -2.32 -1.42 -9.36
N PRO A 70 -1.21 -2.15 -9.58
CA PRO A 70 -1.00 -2.91 -10.81
C PRO A 70 -2.04 -4.01 -11.05
N HIS A 71 -2.75 -4.42 -10.03
CA HIS A 71 -3.79 -5.46 -10.14
C HIS A 71 -5.19 -4.88 -10.33
N GLY A 72 -5.30 -3.56 -10.45
CA GLY A 72 -6.57 -2.89 -10.65
C GLY A 72 -7.34 -2.54 -9.39
N SER A 73 -6.76 -2.75 -8.23
CA SER A 73 -7.41 -2.41 -6.95
C SER A 73 -7.17 -0.94 -6.61
N SER A 74 -8.17 -0.32 -5.98
CA SER A 74 -8.04 1.06 -5.53
C SER A 74 -6.99 1.18 -4.44
N ILE A 75 -6.19 2.24 -4.50
CA ILE A 75 -5.27 2.59 -3.44
C ILE A 75 -5.96 3.62 -2.55
N PRO A 76 -6.20 3.31 -1.26
CA PRO A 76 -6.80 4.29 -0.36
C PRO A 76 -5.99 5.58 -0.30
N ASP A 77 -6.68 6.70 -0.32
CA ASP A 77 -6.03 8.01 -0.24
C ASP A 77 -5.72 8.30 1.22
N ILE A 78 -4.52 7.98 1.62
CA ILE A 78 -4.06 8.12 3.00
C ILE A 78 -3.00 9.22 3.09
N ASP A 79 -3.15 10.06 4.07
CA ASP A 79 -2.15 11.07 4.39
C ASP A 79 -1.17 10.47 5.41
N PHE A 80 -0.03 10.05 4.92
CA PHE A 80 1.01 9.49 5.77
C PHE A 80 1.74 10.61 6.57
#